data_a9578cd896003daaec1d507ba44b5c83
#
_entry.id   a9578cd896003daaec1d507ba44b5c83
#
_cell.length_a   1.000
_cell.length_b   1.000
_cell.length_c   1.000
_cell.angle_alpha   90.00
_cell.angle_beta   90.00
_cell.angle_gamma   90.00
#
_symmetry.space_group_name_H-M   'P 1'
#
loop_
_entity.id
_entity.type
_entity.pdbx_description
1 polymer ?
#
loop_
_entity_poly.entity_id
_entity_poly.type
_entity_poly.pdbx_seq_one_letter_code
_entity_poly.pdbx_strand_id
1 'polypeptide(L)'
;MQSAYDLVVIGGAIAGASTAFLLKRQHPSLRVLIIEKTEEFDRKVGESTSEVGACFLTRVLNLSNHLGHEQITKSGLRMWFYRDSHDSYTRCAEIGPKHQTRLPAFQLDRSKLDEAVLNKALRVGCELWRPAKVMDLELGGEGNNRVDVRVNEETRTVSARWVIDATGRNAVVPRKLKLFRPLETHPINAIWARFRKTTDLDGPEIWESAPGFAEPCWAMRQWATNHLMGYGWWGWLIQLKGGDCSVGLVYDQRLFELPPGPNLGERLKSHLMTHPMGKKALCDAECIEKDVHARSNLAYYSAQSMGDGWAVVGDAAGFLDPLYSQGFDFISYTCYATFEILSDRFAGKDISQSRARYNELYQKQFHTWFESIYQDKYYYLGDAELMTVAFYLDIGAYFIGPVGQAYSNHPHRYSELPYGGPIGQLFGKLMRCYNARLAAIAKRRIANGTYGLHNLDSRLFLPGFIPGPASFKFMLTGIRKWLELECKNQLQRRRSDALPGIGQATPLAPS
;
A
#
# COMPACT_ATOMS: atom_id res chain seq x y z
N MET A 1 -35.21 8.38 24.17
CA MET A 1 -34.10 7.88 25.02
C MET A 1 -32.86 7.84 24.20
N GLN A 2 -31.77 8.41 24.69
CA GLN A 2 -30.48 8.39 24.03
C GLN A 2 -29.93 6.95 24.06
N SER A 3 -29.64 6.35 22.88
CA SER A 3 -29.07 5.00 22.82
C SER A 3 -27.63 5.03 23.29
N ALA A 4 -27.29 4.23 24.29
CA ALA A 4 -25.93 4.12 24.82
C ALA A 4 -25.22 2.87 24.25
N TYR A 5 -24.00 3.02 23.76
CA TYR A 5 -23.16 1.94 23.22
C TYR A 5 -21.83 1.87 23.98
N ASP A 6 -21.30 0.66 24.11
CA ASP A 6 -19.93 0.49 24.61
C ASP A 6 -18.92 0.94 23.54
N LEU A 7 -19.26 0.72 22.27
CA LEU A 7 -18.41 1.04 21.15
C LEU A 7 -19.23 1.59 19.97
N VAL A 8 -18.85 2.74 19.45
CA VAL A 8 -19.31 3.27 18.18
C VAL A 8 -18.16 3.27 17.17
N VAL A 9 -18.33 2.60 16.04
CA VAL A 9 -17.34 2.51 14.94
C VAL A 9 -17.84 3.34 13.76
N ILE A 10 -17.09 4.35 13.38
CA ILE A 10 -17.40 5.24 12.27
C ILE A 10 -16.69 4.74 11.01
N GLY A 11 -17.44 4.16 10.06
CA GLY A 11 -16.97 3.49 8.87
C GLY A 11 -17.04 1.97 8.97
N GLY A 12 -17.87 1.35 8.14
CA GLY A 12 -18.15 -0.09 8.13
C GLY A 12 -17.28 -0.92 7.16
N ALA A 13 -16.32 -0.30 6.47
CA ALA A 13 -15.40 -0.99 5.58
C ALA A 13 -14.37 -1.83 6.37
N ILE A 14 -13.39 -2.43 5.66
CA ILE A 14 -12.44 -3.41 6.21
C ILE A 14 -11.87 -3.06 7.59
N ALA A 15 -11.39 -1.84 7.83
CA ALA A 15 -10.76 -1.49 9.09
C ALA A 15 -11.77 -1.44 10.26
N GLY A 16 -12.90 -0.75 10.07
CA GLY A 16 -13.92 -0.62 11.11
C GLY A 16 -14.63 -1.94 11.40
N ALA A 17 -15.07 -2.63 10.35
CA ALA A 17 -15.73 -3.93 10.50
C ALA A 17 -14.82 -4.99 11.14
N SER A 18 -13.51 -5.00 10.79
CA SER A 18 -12.54 -5.91 11.42
C SER A 18 -12.39 -5.65 12.90
N THR A 19 -12.24 -4.38 13.30
CA THR A 19 -12.07 -4.01 14.72
C THR A 19 -13.35 -4.31 15.52
N ALA A 20 -14.52 -3.97 14.97
CA ALA A 20 -15.81 -4.30 15.57
C ALA A 20 -16.00 -5.82 15.74
N PHE A 21 -15.70 -6.60 14.69
CA PHE A 21 -15.77 -8.06 14.70
C PHE A 21 -14.89 -8.66 15.80
N LEU A 22 -13.63 -8.25 15.87
CA LEU A 22 -12.67 -8.80 16.83
C LEU A 22 -13.11 -8.50 18.27
N LEU A 23 -13.51 -7.25 18.58
CA LEU A 23 -13.95 -6.84 19.90
C LEU A 23 -15.26 -7.54 20.31
N LYS A 24 -16.26 -7.56 19.42
CA LYS A 24 -17.56 -8.19 19.71
C LYS A 24 -17.45 -9.70 19.86
N ARG A 25 -16.59 -10.35 19.09
CA ARG A 25 -16.30 -11.79 19.21
C ARG A 25 -15.66 -12.12 20.56
N GLN A 26 -14.71 -11.29 21.02
CA GLN A 26 -14.01 -11.47 22.31
C GLN A 26 -14.89 -11.11 23.50
N HIS A 27 -15.74 -10.11 23.36
CA HIS A 27 -16.62 -9.59 24.40
C HIS A 27 -18.08 -9.55 23.89
N PRO A 28 -18.80 -10.70 23.91
CA PRO A 28 -20.14 -10.79 23.32
C PRO A 28 -21.20 -9.89 23.97
N SER A 29 -20.98 -9.45 25.20
CA SER A 29 -21.89 -8.54 25.93
C SER A 29 -21.83 -7.09 25.46
N LEU A 30 -20.75 -6.68 24.77
CA LEU A 30 -20.61 -5.29 24.31
C LEU A 30 -21.74 -4.89 23.35
N ARG A 31 -22.27 -3.70 23.55
CA ARG A 31 -23.16 -3.05 22.58
C ARG A 31 -22.28 -2.29 21.57
N VAL A 32 -22.19 -2.81 20.35
CA VAL A 32 -21.34 -2.26 19.27
C VAL A 32 -22.22 -1.74 18.14
N LEU A 33 -22.10 -0.46 17.81
CA LEU A 33 -22.76 0.17 16.66
C LEU A 33 -21.72 0.46 15.59
N ILE A 34 -21.98 0.04 14.36
CA ILE A 34 -21.23 0.42 13.17
C ILE A 34 -22.07 1.43 12.38
N ILE A 35 -21.47 2.56 12.00
CA ILE A 35 -22.11 3.61 11.21
C ILE A 35 -21.43 3.66 9.85
N GLU A 36 -22.17 3.35 8.78
CA GLU A 36 -21.65 3.38 7.40
C GLU A 36 -22.48 4.34 6.55
N LYS A 37 -21.80 5.26 5.85
CA LYS A 37 -22.46 6.32 5.08
C LYS A 37 -23.00 5.87 3.73
N THR A 38 -22.41 4.82 3.13
CA THR A 38 -22.81 4.32 1.81
C THR A 38 -23.89 3.26 1.95
N GLU A 39 -24.82 3.21 1.03
CA GLU A 39 -25.85 2.19 0.98
C GLU A 39 -25.28 0.80 0.70
N GLU A 40 -24.28 0.74 -0.17
CA GLU A 40 -23.51 -0.46 -0.49
C GLU A 40 -22.04 -0.10 -0.69
N PHE A 41 -21.12 -1.05 -0.59
CA PHE A 41 -19.75 -0.84 -0.98
C PHE A 41 -19.63 -1.03 -2.49
N ASP A 42 -19.12 -0.02 -3.17
CA ASP A 42 -18.80 -0.03 -4.59
C ASP A 42 -17.28 -0.14 -4.78
N ARG A 43 -16.82 0.13 -5.99
CA ARG A 43 -15.42 0.17 -6.39
C ARG A 43 -14.63 1.07 -5.45
N LYS A 44 -13.54 0.55 -4.92
CA LYS A 44 -12.68 1.26 -3.99
C LYS A 44 -11.23 0.84 -4.19
N VAL A 45 -10.33 1.79 -4.29
CA VAL A 45 -8.90 1.54 -4.37
C VAL A 45 -8.35 0.87 -3.10
N GLY A 46 -7.20 0.22 -3.20
CA GLY A 46 -6.65 -0.66 -2.18
C GLY A 46 -6.97 -2.12 -2.50
N GLU A 47 -6.72 -2.51 -3.76
CA GLU A 47 -7.19 -3.75 -4.39
C GLU A 47 -6.09 -4.80 -4.48
N SER A 48 -5.03 -4.67 -3.68
CA SER A 48 -3.95 -5.64 -3.61
C SER A 48 -3.42 -5.76 -2.18
N THR A 49 -3.17 -6.99 -1.73
CA THR A 49 -2.51 -7.25 -0.45
C THR A 49 -1.02 -7.53 -0.64
N SER A 50 -0.30 -7.38 0.46
CA SER A 50 0.96 -8.03 0.76
C SER A 50 0.70 -9.33 1.52
N GLU A 51 1.76 -10.04 1.91
CA GLU A 51 1.70 -11.28 2.70
C GLU A 51 1.17 -11.01 4.13
N VAL A 52 1.54 -9.89 4.75
CA VAL A 52 1.08 -9.52 6.11
C VAL A 52 -0.43 -9.29 6.11
N GLY A 53 -0.93 -8.49 5.15
CA GLY A 53 -2.36 -8.25 4.99
C GLY A 53 -3.13 -9.54 4.70
N ALA A 54 -2.61 -10.41 3.83
CA ALA A 54 -3.21 -11.71 3.54
C ALA A 54 -3.26 -12.63 4.77
N CYS A 55 -2.20 -12.64 5.59
CA CYS A 55 -2.15 -13.38 6.85
C CYS A 55 -3.23 -12.89 7.82
N PHE A 56 -3.42 -11.57 7.95
CA PHE A 56 -4.47 -10.99 8.78
C PHE A 56 -5.86 -11.40 8.29
N LEU A 57 -6.13 -11.28 6.99
CA LEU A 57 -7.43 -11.66 6.42
C LEU A 57 -7.73 -13.16 6.61
N THR A 58 -6.73 -14.03 6.45
CA THR A 58 -6.92 -15.49 6.55
C THR A 58 -6.95 -15.97 7.98
N ARG A 59 -5.92 -15.66 8.79
CA ARG A 59 -5.73 -16.24 10.13
C ARG A 59 -6.46 -15.49 11.23
N VAL A 60 -6.54 -14.16 11.13
CA VAL A 60 -7.19 -13.35 12.18
C VAL A 60 -8.68 -13.20 11.90
N LEU A 61 -9.05 -12.86 10.67
CA LEU A 61 -10.44 -12.65 10.29
C LEU A 61 -11.14 -13.93 9.77
N ASN A 62 -10.39 -15.01 9.54
CA ASN A 62 -10.93 -16.28 9.01
C ASN A 62 -11.74 -16.08 7.72
N LEU A 63 -11.11 -15.47 6.70
CA LEU A 63 -11.71 -15.18 5.40
C LEU A 63 -11.22 -16.09 4.27
N SER A 64 -10.52 -17.20 4.60
CA SER A 64 -9.92 -18.10 3.60
C SER A 64 -10.88 -18.54 2.51
N ASN A 65 -12.11 -18.93 2.86
CA ASN A 65 -13.13 -19.35 1.90
C ASN A 65 -13.54 -18.20 0.97
N HIS A 66 -13.78 -16.99 1.52
CA HIS A 66 -14.11 -15.83 0.71
C HIS A 66 -12.97 -15.49 -0.26
N LEU A 67 -11.73 -15.47 0.22
CA LEU A 67 -10.56 -15.13 -0.59
C LEU A 67 -10.35 -16.15 -1.72
N GLY A 68 -10.52 -17.44 -1.44
CA GLY A 68 -10.36 -18.50 -2.44
C GLY A 68 -11.46 -18.50 -3.51
N HIS A 69 -12.69 -18.07 -3.18
CA HIS A 69 -13.81 -18.10 -4.12
C HIS A 69 -14.05 -16.77 -4.83
N GLU A 70 -13.85 -15.64 -4.16
CA GLU A 70 -14.27 -14.32 -4.64
C GLU A 70 -13.12 -13.41 -5.08
N GLN A 71 -11.86 -13.81 -4.83
CA GLN A 71 -10.70 -12.98 -5.12
C GLN A 71 -9.69 -13.72 -6.01
N ILE A 72 -8.72 -12.99 -6.57
CA ILE A 72 -7.62 -13.59 -7.33
C ILE A 72 -6.42 -13.80 -6.42
N THR A 73 -5.84 -15.00 -6.43
CA THR A 73 -4.55 -15.25 -5.79
C THR A 73 -3.46 -14.50 -6.55
N LYS A 74 -2.80 -13.60 -5.87
CA LYS A 74 -1.78 -12.72 -6.47
C LYS A 74 -0.47 -13.50 -6.72
N SER A 75 0.06 -13.38 -7.94
CA SER A 75 1.36 -13.92 -8.35
C SER A 75 2.51 -12.97 -8.02
N GLY A 76 2.45 -12.25 -6.89
CA GLY A 76 3.48 -11.33 -6.41
C GLY A 76 3.44 -9.95 -7.07
N LEU A 77 4.57 -9.24 -6.94
CA LEU A 77 4.79 -7.94 -7.57
C LEU A 77 5.63 -8.13 -8.82
N ARG A 78 5.31 -7.42 -9.90
CA ARG A 78 6.06 -7.42 -11.14
C ARG A 78 6.30 -6.00 -11.59
N MET A 79 7.55 -5.66 -11.91
CA MET A 79 7.96 -4.32 -12.32
C MET A 79 8.51 -4.36 -13.72
N TRP A 80 8.08 -3.42 -14.55
CA TRP A 80 8.45 -3.27 -15.93
C TRP A 80 9.15 -1.94 -16.13
N PHE A 81 10.33 -1.97 -16.75
CA PHE A 81 11.15 -0.80 -17.04
C PHE A 81 11.32 -0.66 -18.53
N TYR A 82 11.38 0.57 -19.00
CA TYR A 82 11.50 0.86 -20.43
C TYR A 82 12.54 1.94 -20.69
N ARG A 83 12.87 2.09 -21.95
CA ARG A 83 13.70 3.17 -22.46
C ARG A 83 13.01 3.78 -23.68
N ASP A 84 12.95 5.10 -23.77
CA ASP A 84 12.23 5.83 -24.84
C ASP A 84 12.72 5.50 -26.26
N SER A 85 13.94 5.00 -26.39
CA SER A 85 14.49 4.58 -27.69
C SER A 85 13.89 3.29 -28.27
N HIS A 86 12.98 2.60 -27.51
CA HIS A 86 12.40 1.31 -27.91
C HIS A 86 10.95 1.21 -27.47
N ASP A 87 10.09 0.75 -28.36
CA ASP A 87 8.64 0.60 -28.16
C ASP A 87 8.16 -0.86 -27.98
N SER A 88 9.07 -1.83 -28.02
CA SER A 88 8.72 -3.25 -27.85
C SER A 88 8.60 -3.65 -26.37
N TYR A 89 7.43 -4.12 -25.98
CA TYR A 89 7.18 -4.65 -24.63
C TYR A 89 8.07 -5.87 -24.28
N THR A 90 8.49 -6.65 -25.28
CA THR A 90 9.32 -7.85 -25.07
C THR A 90 10.74 -7.51 -24.65
N ARG A 91 11.19 -6.28 -24.88
CA ARG A 91 12.50 -5.75 -24.50
C ARG A 91 12.51 -5.04 -23.16
N CYS A 92 11.37 -4.74 -22.58
CA CYS A 92 11.30 -4.14 -21.24
C CYS A 92 12.08 -4.99 -20.24
N ALA A 93 12.89 -4.34 -19.40
CA ALA A 93 13.48 -5.04 -18.27
C ALA A 93 12.37 -5.43 -17.27
N GLU A 94 12.49 -6.62 -16.69
CA GLU A 94 11.46 -7.22 -15.85
C GLU A 94 12.04 -7.68 -14.50
N ILE A 95 11.41 -7.28 -13.40
CA ILE A 95 11.66 -7.82 -12.07
C ILE A 95 10.36 -8.46 -11.58
N GLY A 96 10.39 -9.72 -11.19
CA GLY A 96 9.20 -10.39 -10.67
C GLY A 96 9.44 -11.83 -10.25
N PRO A 97 8.45 -12.53 -9.69
CA PRO A 97 8.60 -13.93 -9.32
C PRO A 97 8.69 -14.83 -10.57
N LYS A 98 9.53 -15.87 -10.46
CA LYS A 98 9.65 -16.92 -11.47
C LYS A 98 8.48 -17.92 -11.38
N HIS A 99 8.03 -18.18 -10.17
CA HIS A 99 6.98 -19.13 -9.84
C HIS A 99 5.89 -18.45 -9.01
N GLN A 100 4.76 -19.12 -8.81
CA GLN A 100 3.77 -18.69 -7.84
C GLN A 100 4.43 -18.47 -6.47
N THR A 101 4.05 -17.39 -5.78
CA THR A 101 4.59 -17.05 -4.46
C THR A 101 4.24 -18.12 -3.43
N ARG A 102 5.15 -18.39 -2.48
CA ARG A 102 4.95 -19.45 -1.46
C ARG A 102 3.99 -19.04 -0.35
N LEU A 103 3.92 -17.76 -0.04
CA LEU A 103 2.94 -17.21 0.89
C LEU A 103 1.84 -16.53 0.10
N PRO A 104 0.58 -16.63 0.56
CA PRO A 104 -0.54 -16.07 -0.16
C PRO A 104 -0.51 -14.54 -0.10
N ALA A 105 -0.91 -13.93 -1.21
CA ALA A 105 -1.36 -12.56 -1.33
C ALA A 105 -2.54 -12.55 -2.31
N PHE A 106 -3.34 -11.51 -2.35
CA PHE A 106 -4.57 -11.47 -3.12
C PHE A 106 -4.73 -10.14 -3.85
N GLN A 107 -5.34 -10.19 -5.02
CA GLN A 107 -5.94 -9.04 -5.69
C GLN A 107 -7.42 -9.03 -5.35
N LEU A 108 -7.92 -7.90 -4.88
CA LEU A 108 -9.17 -7.80 -4.13
C LEU A 108 -10.20 -6.91 -4.82
N ASP A 109 -11.37 -7.46 -5.06
CA ASP A 109 -12.56 -6.63 -5.25
C ASP A 109 -13.05 -6.14 -3.88
N ARG A 110 -12.84 -4.86 -3.61
CA ARG A 110 -13.15 -4.24 -2.33
C ARG A 110 -14.65 -4.16 -2.05
N SER A 111 -15.49 -4.08 -3.07
CA SER A 111 -16.95 -4.13 -2.89
C SER A 111 -17.37 -5.43 -2.22
N LYS A 112 -16.82 -6.55 -2.66
CA LYS A 112 -17.10 -7.88 -2.10
C LYS A 112 -16.41 -8.13 -0.76
N LEU A 113 -15.14 -7.74 -0.64
CA LEU A 113 -14.37 -7.96 0.58
C LEU A 113 -14.94 -7.16 1.76
N ASP A 114 -15.19 -5.87 1.55
CA ASP A 114 -15.68 -4.99 2.61
C ASP A 114 -17.06 -5.46 3.13
N GLU A 115 -17.97 -5.91 2.22
CA GLU A 115 -19.23 -6.54 2.60
C GLU A 115 -19.04 -7.86 3.37
N ALA A 116 -18.11 -8.69 2.95
CA ALA A 116 -17.86 -9.96 3.64
C ALA A 116 -17.39 -9.74 5.08
N VAL A 117 -16.53 -8.75 5.31
CA VAL A 117 -16.04 -8.42 6.67
C VAL A 117 -17.15 -7.77 7.49
N LEU A 118 -17.92 -6.84 6.93
CA LEU A 118 -19.07 -6.23 7.60
C LEU A 118 -20.07 -7.30 8.03
N ASN A 119 -20.42 -8.22 7.15
CA ASN A 119 -21.31 -9.33 7.44
C ASN A 119 -20.79 -10.24 8.58
N LYS A 120 -19.46 -10.41 8.71
CA LYS A 120 -18.90 -11.13 9.87
C LYS A 120 -19.13 -10.37 11.17
N ALA A 121 -18.98 -9.05 11.17
CA ALA A 121 -19.28 -8.24 12.36
C ALA A 121 -20.77 -8.30 12.75
N LEU A 122 -21.66 -8.28 11.77
CA LEU A 122 -23.09 -8.40 12.02
C LEU A 122 -23.48 -9.78 12.60
N ARG A 123 -22.89 -10.85 12.06
CA ARG A 123 -23.14 -12.22 12.55
C ARG A 123 -22.74 -12.47 14.00
N VAL A 124 -21.78 -11.72 14.52
CA VAL A 124 -21.42 -11.78 15.94
C VAL A 124 -22.24 -10.83 16.82
N GLY A 125 -23.20 -10.08 16.24
CA GLY A 125 -24.16 -9.24 16.93
C GLY A 125 -23.78 -7.77 17.03
N CYS A 126 -22.96 -7.22 16.10
CA CYS A 126 -22.84 -5.78 15.94
C CYS A 126 -24.12 -5.20 15.33
N GLU A 127 -24.54 -4.02 15.77
CA GLU A 127 -25.62 -3.25 15.17
C GLU A 127 -25.06 -2.41 14.01
N LEU A 128 -25.84 -2.21 12.96
CA LEU A 128 -25.46 -1.42 11.78
C LEU A 128 -26.51 -0.33 11.52
N TRP A 129 -26.03 0.90 11.38
CA TRP A 129 -26.80 1.99 10.76
C TRP A 129 -26.21 2.29 9.39
N ARG A 130 -27.00 2.02 8.33
CA ARG A 130 -26.59 2.15 6.93
C ARG A 130 -27.80 2.35 6.01
N PRO A 131 -27.85 3.38 5.14
CA PRO A 131 -26.89 4.48 5.07
C PRO A 131 -27.04 5.43 6.26
N ALA A 132 -25.93 5.81 6.88
CA ALA A 132 -25.95 6.73 7.99
C ALA A 132 -24.66 7.56 8.04
N LYS A 133 -24.77 8.86 8.24
CA LYS A 133 -23.64 9.80 8.19
C LYS A 133 -23.44 10.48 9.54
N VAL A 134 -22.22 10.36 10.07
CA VAL A 134 -21.83 11.16 11.24
C VAL A 134 -21.75 12.62 10.85
N MET A 135 -22.47 13.47 11.55
CA MET A 135 -22.58 14.90 11.34
C MET A 135 -21.67 15.69 12.27
N ASP A 136 -21.64 15.30 13.53
CA ASP A 136 -20.73 15.84 14.53
C ASP A 136 -20.39 14.77 15.57
N LEU A 137 -19.32 15.03 16.32
CA LEU A 137 -18.93 14.17 17.42
C LEU A 137 -18.27 15.00 18.53
N GLU A 138 -18.62 14.71 19.78
CA GLU A 138 -18.01 15.26 20.98
C GLU A 138 -17.22 14.17 21.67
N LEU A 139 -15.93 14.41 21.90
CA LEU A 139 -15.02 13.47 22.56
C LEU A 139 -14.72 13.98 23.98
N GLY A 140 -15.57 13.58 24.92
CA GLY A 140 -15.46 13.96 26.34
C GLY A 140 -14.64 12.98 27.18
N GLY A 141 -13.96 12.02 26.58
CA GLY A 141 -13.27 10.92 27.25
C GLY A 141 -14.12 9.66 27.37
N GLU A 142 -13.54 8.60 27.95
CA GLU A 142 -14.24 7.31 28.09
C GLU A 142 -15.57 7.44 28.83
N GLY A 143 -16.62 7.00 28.17
CA GLY A 143 -18.00 7.06 28.70
C GLY A 143 -18.74 8.38 28.45
N ASN A 144 -18.06 9.43 27.97
CA ASN A 144 -18.65 10.77 27.79
C ASN A 144 -18.59 11.22 26.30
N ASN A 145 -18.53 10.28 25.37
CA ASN A 145 -18.55 10.59 23.94
C ASN A 145 -19.98 10.66 23.42
N ARG A 146 -20.24 11.62 22.50
CA ARG A 146 -21.52 11.77 21.81
C ARG A 146 -21.27 11.83 20.31
N VAL A 147 -22.11 11.15 19.55
CA VAL A 147 -22.03 11.10 18.08
C VAL A 147 -23.39 11.45 17.52
N ASP A 148 -23.44 12.52 16.74
CA ASP A 148 -24.65 12.94 16.02
C ASP A 148 -24.64 12.30 14.65
N VAL A 149 -25.67 11.50 14.37
CA VAL A 149 -25.77 10.66 13.18
C VAL A 149 -27.04 10.99 12.43
N ARG A 150 -26.91 11.34 11.16
CA ARG A 150 -28.03 11.45 10.25
C ARG A 150 -28.35 10.09 9.64
N VAL A 151 -29.54 9.58 9.95
CA VAL A 151 -30.11 8.36 9.39
C VAL A 151 -31.34 8.75 8.62
N ASN A 152 -31.33 8.58 7.29
CA ASN A 152 -32.31 9.17 6.39
C ASN A 152 -32.37 10.70 6.58
N GLU A 153 -33.54 11.25 6.88
CA GLU A 153 -33.77 12.70 7.13
C GLU A 153 -33.62 13.11 8.60
N GLU A 154 -33.47 12.15 9.54
CA GLU A 154 -33.43 12.41 10.97
C GLU A 154 -32.01 12.42 11.51
N THR A 155 -31.72 13.39 12.38
CA THR A 155 -30.50 13.38 13.19
C THR A 155 -30.78 12.73 14.54
N ARG A 156 -30.01 11.70 14.86
CA ARG A 156 -30.07 10.95 16.13
C ARG A 156 -28.74 11.09 16.87
N THR A 157 -28.81 11.34 18.15
CA THR A 157 -27.61 11.38 19.01
C THR A 157 -27.45 10.05 19.73
N VAL A 158 -26.26 9.48 19.67
CA VAL A 158 -25.87 8.30 20.45
C VAL A 158 -24.74 8.65 21.41
N SER A 159 -24.74 8.05 22.59
CA SER A 159 -23.62 8.11 23.53
C SER A 159 -22.76 6.86 23.39
N ALA A 160 -21.45 7.02 23.52
CA ALA A 160 -20.49 5.93 23.37
C ALA A 160 -19.45 5.95 24.49
N ARG A 161 -19.13 4.75 25.01
CA ARG A 161 -17.98 4.61 25.89
C ARG A 161 -16.68 4.82 25.13
N TRP A 162 -16.57 4.23 23.93
CA TRP A 162 -15.45 4.38 23.01
C TRP A 162 -15.92 4.69 21.59
N VAL A 163 -15.17 5.53 20.88
CA VAL A 163 -15.38 5.84 19.46
C VAL A 163 -14.17 5.36 18.67
N ILE A 164 -14.39 4.56 17.62
CA ILE A 164 -13.35 4.18 16.67
C ILE A 164 -13.57 4.89 15.32
N ASP A 165 -12.60 5.68 14.92
CA ASP A 165 -12.59 6.29 13.59
C ASP A 165 -11.92 5.35 12.56
N ALA A 166 -12.72 4.80 11.66
CA ALA A 166 -12.33 4.00 10.51
C ALA A 166 -12.76 4.67 9.20
N THR A 167 -12.86 6.01 9.17
CA THR A 167 -13.39 6.77 8.03
C THR A 167 -12.38 6.92 6.89
N GLY A 168 -11.24 6.21 6.95
CA GLY A 168 -10.19 6.29 5.95
C GLY A 168 -9.62 7.71 5.88
N ARG A 169 -9.34 8.21 4.68
CA ARG A 169 -8.75 9.55 4.49
C ARG A 169 -9.57 10.70 5.08
N ASN A 170 -10.85 10.50 5.34
CA ASN A 170 -11.64 11.54 6.02
C ASN A 170 -11.08 11.85 7.41
N ALA A 171 -10.53 10.85 8.11
CA ALA A 171 -9.84 10.99 9.39
C ALA A 171 -10.58 11.96 10.34
N VAL A 172 -11.85 11.65 10.61
CA VAL A 172 -12.78 12.59 11.29
C VAL A 172 -12.27 12.97 12.67
N VAL A 173 -11.84 11.98 13.46
CA VAL A 173 -11.27 12.23 14.81
C VAL A 173 -9.93 12.99 14.73
N PRO A 174 -8.93 12.57 13.92
CA PRO A 174 -7.70 13.34 13.77
C PRO A 174 -7.91 14.79 13.33
N ARG A 175 -8.86 15.05 12.45
CA ARG A 175 -9.17 16.42 12.01
C ARG A 175 -9.87 17.23 13.10
N LYS A 176 -10.85 16.66 13.77
CA LYS A 176 -11.56 17.29 14.90
C LYS A 176 -10.59 17.70 16.00
N LEU A 177 -9.65 16.81 16.36
CA LEU A 177 -8.66 17.02 17.41
C LEU A 177 -7.39 17.74 16.94
N LYS A 178 -7.32 18.19 15.68
CA LYS A 178 -6.14 18.84 15.07
C LYS A 178 -4.88 17.96 15.13
N LEU A 179 -5.05 16.66 14.99
CA LEU A 179 -3.97 15.65 14.99
C LEU A 179 -3.55 15.23 13.58
N PHE A 180 -4.33 15.58 12.55
CA PHE A 180 -4.03 15.27 11.16
C PHE A 180 -2.79 16.03 10.69
N ARG A 181 -1.81 15.31 10.10
CA ARG A 181 -0.54 15.86 9.61
C ARG A 181 -0.31 15.40 8.17
N PRO A 182 -0.35 16.28 7.17
CA PRO A 182 0.18 15.97 5.83
C PRO A 182 1.67 15.65 5.90
N LEU A 183 2.13 14.71 5.08
CA LEU A 183 3.56 14.41 4.94
C LEU A 183 4.11 15.19 3.74
N GLU A 184 4.38 16.47 3.94
CA GLU A 184 4.78 17.43 2.89
C GLU A 184 6.08 17.04 2.18
N THR A 185 6.94 16.28 2.84
CA THR A 185 8.19 15.77 2.25
C THR A 185 7.98 14.66 1.23
N HIS A 186 6.73 14.15 1.11
CA HIS A 186 6.33 13.11 0.14
C HIS A 186 5.09 13.55 -0.66
N PRO A 187 5.22 14.56 -1.54
CA PRO A 187 4.10 15.17 -2.23
C PRO A 187 3.70 14.35 -3.46
N ILE A 188 3.13 13.16 -3.22
CA ILE A 188 2.68 12.26 -4.26
C ILE A 188 1.19 12.44 -4.56
N ASN A 189 0.86 12.33 -5.84
CA ASN A 189 -0.49 12.35 -6.34
C ASN A 189 -0.83 11.03 -7.00
N ALA A 190 -2.12 10.67 -7.07
CA ALA A 190 -2.58 9.51 -7.81
C ALA A 190 -3.82 9.80 -8.64
N ILE A 191 -3.93 9.08 -9.75
CA ILE A 191 -5.12 8.97 -10.59
C ILE A 191 -5.36 7.50 -10.85
N TRP A 192 -6.61 7.05 -10.78
CA TRP A 192 -6.96 5.66 -11.06
C TRP A 192 -8.38 5.52 -11.59
N ALA A 193 -8.58 4.40 -12.29
CA ALA A 193 -9.89 3.96 -12.75
C ALA A 193 -9.90 2.44 -12.92
N ARG A 194 -11.06 1.82 -13.05
CA ARG A 194 -11.17 0.47 -13.58
C ARG A 194 -11.32 0.50 -15.11
N PHE A 195 -10.70 -0.48 -15.73
CA PHE A 195 -10.73 -0.71 -17.18
C PHE A 195 -11.26 -2.10 -17.47
N ARG A 196 -11.86 -2.26 -18.64
CA ARG A 196 -12.26 -3.53 -19.25
C ARG A 196 -11.45 -3.79 -20.51
N LYS A 197 -11.48 -5.00 -21.00
CA LYS A 197 -10.79 -5.43 -22.24
C LYS A 197 -9.29 -5.18 -22.22
N THR A 198 -8.66 -5.26 -21.05
CA THR A 198 -7.20 -5.26 -20.95
C THR A 198 -6.64 -6.55 -21.55
N THR A 199 -5.50 -6.47 -22.24
CA THR A 199 -4.84 -7.66 -22.79
C THR A 199 -4.41 -8.61 -21.68
N ASP A 200 -4.71 -9.90 -21.84
CA ASP A 200 -4.18 -10.95 -20.95
C ASP A 200 -2.69 -11.17 -21.24
N LEU A 201 -1.83 -10.86 -20.28
CA LEU A 201 -0.37 -10.97 -20.42
C LEU A 201 0.15 -12.41 -20.44
N ASP A 202 -0.71 -13.39 -20.19
CA ASP A 202 -0.44 -14.84 -20.32
C ASP A 202 -1.31 -15.49 -21.39
N GLY A 203 -2.06 -14.70 -22.16
CA GLY A 203 -2.98 -15.18 -23.17
C GLY A 203 -2.31 -15.73 -24.45
N PRO A 204 -3.07 -16.42 -25.30
CA PRO A 204 -2.57 -17.05 -26.53
C PRO A 204 -1.83 -16.06 -27.43
N GLU A 205 -2.33 -14.84 -27.55
CA GLU A 205 -1.71 -13.78 -28.37
C GLU A 205 -0.24 -13.50 -27.99
N ILE A 206 0.07 -13.54 -26.68
CA ILE A 206 1.43 -13.37 -26.19
C ILE A 206 2.30 -14.59 -26.54
N TRP A 207 1.76 -15.80 -26.34
CA TRP A 207 2.49 -17.03 -26.65
C TRP A 207 2.79 -17.17 -28.12
N GLU A 208 1.87 -16.81 -29.00
CA GLU A 208 2.01 -16.90 -30.44
C GLU A 208 2.95 -15.83 -31.01
N SER A 209 2.80 -14.57 -30.56
CA SER A 209 3.57 -13.44 -31.07
C SER A 209 4.96 -13.30 -30.45
N ALA A 210 5.17 -13.79 -29.22
CA ALA A 210 6.39 -13.64 -28.47
C ALA A 210 6.72 -14.84 -27.56
N PRO A 211 6.91 -16.06 -28.12
CA PRO A 211 7.14 -17.26 -27.31
C PRO A 211 8.37 -17.12 -26.40
N GLY A 212 9.46 -16.56 -26.88
CA GLY A 212 10.67 -16.30 -26.07
C GLY A 212 10.47 -15.31 -24.92
N PHE A 213 9.41 -14.52 -24.93
CA PHE A 213 9.01 -13.69 -23.81
C PHE A 213 8.18 -14.49 -22.79
N ALA A 214 7.33 -15.38 -23.24
CA ALA A 214 6.42 -16.17 -22.42
C ALA A 214 7.15 -17.27 -21.62
N GLU A 215 7.98 -18.08 -22.28
CA GLU A 215 8.60 -19.30 -21.72
C GLU A 215 9.38 -19.15 -20.41
N PRO A 216 10.21 -18.11 -20.16
CA PRO A 216 11.03 -18.06 -18.95
C PRO A 216 10.26 -17.84 -17.65
N CYS A 217 8.98 -17.46 -17.70
CA CYS A 217 8.17 -17.12 -16.54
C CYS A 217 7.07 -18.16 -16.35
N TRP A 218 7.05 -18.83 -15.19
CA TRP A 218 6.02 -19.80 -14.80
C TRP A 218 5.00 -19.21 -13.81
N ALA A 219 5.26 -18.02 -13.27
CA ALA A 219 4.25 -17.25 -12.55
C ALA A 219 3.35 -16.52 -13.56
N MET A 220 2.07 -16.49 -13.31
CA MET A 220 1.13 -15.77 -14.16
C MET A 220 1.34 -14.27 -14.04
N ARG A 221 1.72 -13.62 -15.15
CA ARG A 221 1.93 -12.17 -15.22
C ARG A 221 0.63 -11.42 -15.03
N GLN A 222 -0.47 -11.94 -15.59
CA GLN A 222 -1.79 -11.34 -15.47
C GLN A 222 -2.28 -11.27 -14.01
N TRP A 223 -1.92 -12.26 -13.19
CA TRP A 223 -2.31 -12.30 -11.79
C TRP A 223 -1.30 -11.63 -10.84
N ALA A 224 -0.23 -11.07 -11.36
CA ALA A 224 0.67 -10.23 -10.57
C ALA A 224 0.11 -8.81 -10.44
N THR A 225 0.49 -8.09 -9.40
CA THR A 225 0.37 -6.63 -9.42
C THR A 225 1.48 -6.10 -10.30
N ASN A 226 1.13 -5.72 -11.54
CA ASN A 226 2.07 -5.20 -12.51
C ASN A 226 2.33 -3.72 -12.26
N HIS A 227 3.59 -3.33 -12.20
CA HIS A 227 4.03 -1.95 -12.04
C HIS A 227 4.77 -1.50 -13.29
N LEU A 228 4.31 -0.43 -13.91
CA LEU A 228 4.98 0.29 -14.98
C LEU A 228 5.85 1.36 -14.35
N MET A 229 7.17 1.32 -14.57
CA MET A 229 8.14 2.13 -13.83
C MET A 229 8.72 3.22 -14.71
N GLY A 230 8.62 4.49 -14.27
CA GLY A 230 9.20 5.65 -14.95
C GLY A 230 9.89 6.61 -13.98
N TYR A 231 10.58 7.64 -14.47
CA TYR A 231 11.20 8.65 -13.62
C TYR A 231 10.14 9.55 -12.96
N GLY A 232 10.11 9.56 -11.65
CA GLY A 232 9.15 10.35 -10.88
C GLY A 232 7.74 9.79 -10.81
N TRP A 233 7.46 8.65 -11.45
CA TRP A 233 6.14 8.04 -11.49
C TRP A 233 6.18 6.52 -11.60
N TRP A 234 5.08 5.87 -11.23
CA TRP A 234 4.82 4.46 -11.52
C TRP A 234 3.32 4.24 -11.72
N GLY A 235 2.97 3.27 -12.56
CA GLY A 235 1.59 2.87 -12.79
C GLY A 235 1.33 1.47 -12.27
N TRP A 236 0.08 1.15 -11.94
CA TRP A 236 -0.34 -0.22 -11.61
C TRP A 236 -1.35 -0.76 -12.58
N LEU A 237 -1.30 -2.08 -12.80
CA LEU A 237 -2.32 -2.89 -13.45
C LEU A 237 -2.63 -4.06 -12.51
N ILE A 238 -3.86 -4.12 -11.99
CA ILE A 238 -4.33 -5.12 -11.02
C ILE A 238 -5.58 -5.77 -11.59
N GLN A 239 -5.43 -6.99 -12.09
CA GLN A 239 -6.56 -7.77 -12.56
C GLN A 239 -7.47 -8.16 -11.42
N LEU A 240 -8.77 -7.97 -11.56
CA LEU A 240 -9.78 -8.32 -10.58
C LEU A 240 -10.63 -9.49 -11.07
N LYS A 241 -11.17 -10.23 -10.13
CA LYS A 241 -12.13 -11.28 -10.47
C LYS A 241 -13.39 -10.66 -11.09
N GLY A 242 -13.83 -11.18 -12.23
CA GLY A 242 -14.95 -10.62 -12.98
C GLY A 242 -14.55 -9.83 -14.23
N GLY A 243 -13.23 -9.70 -14.50
CA GLY A 243 -12.71 -9.15 -15.76
C GLY A 243 -12.32 -7.67 -15.72
N ASP A 244 -12.72 -6.91 -14.71
CA ASP A 244 -12.25 -5.54 -14.54
C ASP A 244 -10.76 -5.53 -14.14
N CYS A 245 -10.00 -4.57 -14.64
CA CYS A 245 -8.63 -4.30 -14.23
C CYS A 245 -8.56 -2.94 -13.54
N SER A 246 -8.06 -2.88 -12.31
CA SER A 246 -7.73 -1.61 -11.66
C SER A 246 -6.43 -1.07 -12.25
N VAL A 247 -6.49 0.14 -12.75
CA VAL A 247 -5.37 0.82 -13.42
C VAL A 247 -5.16 2.17 -12.76
N GLY A 248 -3.93 2.51 -12.44
CA GLY A 248 -3.65 3.82 -11.89
C GLY A 248 -2.21 4.25 -12.05
N LEU A 249 -2.00 5.50 -11.73
CA LEU A 249 -0.72 6.21 -11.80
C LEU A 249 -0.49 6.93 -10.49
N VAL A 250 0.72 6.79 -9.94
CA VAL A 250 1.20 7.59 -8.81
C VAL A 250 2.44 8.33 -9.23
N TYR A 251 2.54 9.59 -8.87
CA TYR A 251 3.68 10.43 -9.25
C TYR A 251 4.04 11.45 -8.18
N ASP A 252 5.32 11.73 -8.09
CA ASP A 252 5.86 12.82 -7.29
C ASP A 252 5.77 14.12 -8.08
N GLN A 253 4.94 15.06 -7.62
CA GLN A 253 4.71 16.34 -8.32
C GLN A 253 5.97 17.23 -8.44
N ARG A 254 7.05 16.91 -7.74
CA ARG A 254 8.35 17.61 -7.89
C ARG A 254 9.12 17.13 -9.12
N LEU A 255 8.82 15.92 -9.62
CA LEU A 255 9.61 15.20 -10.63
C LEU A 255 8.84 14.94 -11.91
N PHE A 256 7.52 14.92 -11.82
CA PHE A 256 6.66 14.57 -12.94
C PHE A 256 5.36 15.39 -12.91
N GLU A 257 4.97 15.85 -14.08
CA GLU A 257 3.67 16.48 -14.32
C GLU A 257 2.89 15.63 -15.33
N LEU A 258 1.64 15.31 -14.99
CA LEU A 258 0.78 14.54 -15.89
C LEU A 258 0.40 15.39 -17.12
N PRO A 259 0.72 14.93 -18.34
CA PRO A 259 0.39 15.66 -19.58
C PRO A 259 -1.09 16.04 -19.66
N PRO A 260 -1.44 17.16 -20.29
CA PRO A 260 -2.82 17.58 -20.50
C PRO A 260 -3.57 16.59 -21.39
N GLY A 261 -4.90 16.61 -21.34
CA GLY A 261 -5.76 15.78 -22.17
C GLY A 261 -7.23 16.07 -21.92
N PRO A 262 -8.16 15.44 -22.68
CA PRO A 262 -9.60 15.75 -22.65
C PRO A 262 -10.24 15.53 -21.28
N ASN A 263 -9.91 14.44 -20.62
CA ASN A 263 -10.39 14.08 -19.29
C ASN A 263 -9.34 13.26 -18.54
N LEU A 264 -9.56 13.01 -17.25
CA LEU A 264 -8.59 12.30 -16.41
C LEU A 264 -8.38 10.84 -16.81
N GLY A 265 -9.42 10.14 -17.27
CA GLY A 265 -9.33 8.75 -17.71
C GLY A 265 -8.47 8.61 -18.96
N GLU A 266 -8.65 9.50 -19.94
CA GLU A 266 -7.83 9.56 -21.16
C GLU A 266 -6.39 9.96 -20.84
N ARG A 267 -6.18 10.93 -19.97
CA ARG A 267 -4.82 11.32 -19.52
C ARG A 267 -4.09 10.16 -18.86
N LEU A 268 -4.78 9.40 -18.00
CA LEU A 268 -4.25 8.19 -17.36
C LEU A 268 -3.86 7.15 -18.40
N LYS A 269 -4.78 6.77 -19.29
CA LYS A 269 -4.56 5.76 -20.34
C LYS A 269 -3.43 6.17 -21.27
N SER A 270 -3.50 7.37 -21.84
CA SER A 270 -2.52 7.87 -22.80
C SER A 270 -1.12 7.92 -22.21
N HIS A 271 -0.98 8.38 -20.95
CA HIS A 271 0.32 8.38 -20.31
C HIS A 271 0.86 6.97 -20.08
N LEU A 272 0.05 6.06 -19.53
CA LEU A 272 0.52 4.67 -19.30
C LEU A 272 0.85 3.95 -20.61
N MET A 273 0.22 4.32 -21.73
CA MET A 273 0.53 3.78 -23.06
C MET A 273 1.84 4.31 -23.66
N THR A 274 2.49 5.33 -23.08
CA THR A 274 3.88 5.69 -23.46
C THR A 274 4.87 4.62 -23.04
N HIS A 275 4.54 3.84 -22.01
CA HIS A 275 5.30 2.67 -21.59
C HIS A 275 4.95 1.47 -22.50
N PRO A 276 5.90 0.76 -23.15
CA PRO A 276 5.60 -0.32 -24.10
C PRO A 276 4.72 -1.43 -23.53
N MET A 277 4.95 -1.84 -22.27
CA MET A 277 4.09 -2.82 -21.62
C MET A 277 2.70 -2.24 -21.31
N GLY A 278 2.61 -0.96 -20.96
CA GLY A 278 1.32 -0.26 -20.79
C GLY A 278 0.56 -0.17 -22.12
N LYS A 279 1.24 0.13 -23.23
CA LYS A 279 0.66 0.11 -24.58
C LYS A 279 0.10 -1.27 -24.92
N LYS A 280 0.88 -2.34 -24.66
CA LYS A 280 0.40 -3.71 -24.91
C LYS A 280 -0.80 -4.07 -24.05
N ALA A 281 -0.82 -3.70 -22.78
CA ALA A 281 -1.89 -4.05 -21.86
C ALA A 281 -3.19 -3.25 -22.08
N LEU A 282 -3.08 -1.99 -22.55
CA LEU A 282 -4.19 -1.04 -22.56
C LEU A 282 -4.66 -0.60 -23.96
N CYS A 283 -4.07 -1.08 -25.08
CA CYS A 283 -4.42 -0.65 -26.43
C CYS A 283 -5.93 -0.71 -26.67
N ASP A 284 -6.57 -1.84 -26.36
CA ASP A 284 -8.00 -2.07 -26.57
C ASP A 284 -8.83 -1.85 -25.29
N ALA A 285 -8.19 -1.41 -24.21
CA ALA A 285 -8.86 -1.25 -22.92
C ALA A 285 -9.82 -0.06 -22.93
N GLU A 286 -10.98 -0.27 -22.31
CA GLU A 286 -12.05 0.71 -22.14
C GLU A 286 -12.08 1.20 -20.69
N CYS A 287 -11.93 2.51 -20.48
CA CYS A 287 -12.05 3.13 -19.17
C CYS A 287 -13.51 3.13 -18.71
N ILE A 288 -13.75 2.77 -17.46
CA ILE A 288 -15.05 2.94 -16.82
C ILE A 288 -15.11 4.39 -16.30
N GLU A 289 -15.63 5.30 -17.10
CA GLU A 289 -15.59 6.75 -16.84
C GLU A 289 -16.16 7.17 -15.48
N LYS A 290 -17.20 6.48 -15.00
CA LYS A 290 -17.81 6.75 -13.69
C LYS A 290 -16.89 6.37 -12.52
N ASP A 291 -15.80 5.64 -12.77
CA ASP A 291 -14.84 5.15 -11.77
C ASP A 291 -13.50 5.88 -11.87
N VAL A 292 -13.44 7.02 -12.50
CA VAL A 292 -12.20 7.82 -12.58
C VAL A 292 -12.06 8.68 -11.34
N HIS A 293 -10.95 8.52 -10.64
CA HIS A 293 -10.65 9.20 -9.39
C HIS A 293 -9.26 9.84 -9.43
N ALA A 294 -9.12 10.96 -8.71
CA ALA A 294 -7.83 11.58 -8.47
C ALA A 294 -7.69 12.01 -7.01
N ARG A 295 -6.48 11.98 -6.51
CA ARG A 295 -6.13 12.48 -5.16
C ARG A 295 -4.75 13.11 -5.19
N SER A 296 -4.67 14.28 -4.59
CA SER A 296 -3.39 14.98 -4.38
C SER A 296 -2.91 14.79 -2.95
N ASN A 297 -1.58 14.87 -2.76
CA ASN A 297 -0.93 14.81 -1.46
C ASN A 297 -1.41 13.59 -0.65
N LEU A 298 -1.13 12.39 -1.19
CA LEU A 298 -1.66 11.14 -0.63
C LEU A 298 -1.18 10.87 0.79
N ALA A 299 0.08 11.19 1.09
CA ALA A 299 0.73 10.81 2.34
C ALA A 299 0.31 11.73 3.50
N TYR A 300 -0.09 11.11 4.62
CA TYR A 300 -0.46 11.80 5.86
C TYR A 300 -0.49 10.82 7.03
N TYR A 301 -0.51 11.33 8.26
CA TYR A 301 -0.66 10.54 9.48
C TYR A 301 -1.42 11.31 10.57
N SER A 302 -1.90 10.58 11.55
CA SER A 302 -2.41 11.13 12.80
C SER A 302 -1.26 11.21 13.81
N ALA A 303 -1.06 12.37 14.43
CA ALA A 303 -0.03 12.55 15.46
C ALA A 303 -0.28 11.71 16.73
N GLN A 304 -1.50 11.20 16.89
CA GLN A 304 -1.88 10.29 17.97
C GLN A 304 -2.91 9.29 17.41
N SER A 305 -2.77 8.01 17.74
CA SER A 305 -3.63 6.93 17.23
C SER A 305 -4.70 6.49 18.21
N MET A 306 -4.52 6.77 19.52
CA MET A 306 -5.48 6.43 20.56
C MET A 306 -5.42 7.44 21.70
N GLY A 307 -6.58 7.95 22.10
CA GLY A 307 -6.73 8.84 23.24
C GLY A 307 -7.67 8.27 24.30
N ASP A 308 -8.16 9.13 25.18
CA ASP A 308 -9.17 8.77 26.16
C ASP A 308 -10.54 8.67 25.48
N GLY A 309 -11.14 7.47 25.46
CA GLY A 309 -12.43 7.19 24.84
C GLY A 309 -12.44 7.15 23.30
N TRP A 310 -11.32 7.21 22.62
CA TRP A 310 -11.27 7.13 21.16
C TRP A 310 -10.02 6.43 20.61
N ALA A 311 -10.14 5.86 19.41
CA ALA A 311 -9.03 5.30 18.65
C ALA A 311 -9.23 5.54 17.14
N VAL A 312 -8.13 5.49 16.36
CA VAL A 312 -8.18 5.57 14.90
C VAL A 312 -7.52 4.33 14.29
N VAL A 313 -8.13 3.78 13.24
CA VAL A 313 -7.68 2.54 12.60
C VAL A 313 -7.62 2.66 11.07
N GLY A 314 -6.77 1.85 10.46
CA GLY A 314 -6.56 1.85 9.01
C GLY A 314 -6.09 3.20 8.50
N ASP A 315 -6.58 3.62 7.34
CA ASP A 315 -6.18 4.88 6.71
C ASP A 315 -6.61 6.12 7.52
N ALA A 316 -7.49 6.01 8.51
CA ALA A 316 -7.76 7.12 9.43
C ALA A 316 -6.57 7.41 10.33
N ALA A 317 -5.73 6.42 10.62
CA ALA A 317 -4.48 6.59 11.36
C ALA A 317 -3.34 7.13 10.49
N GLY A 318 -3.31 6.79 9.20
CA GLY A 318 -2.31 7.32 8.26
C GLY A 318 -2.21 6.50 6.98
N PHE A 319 -1.66 7.15 5.97
CA PHE A 319 -1.39 6.57 4.66
C PHE A 319 -0.03 7.06 4.14
N LEU A 320 0.78 6.19 3.58
CA LEU A 320 2.08 6.55 3.02
C LEU A 320 2.06 6.59 1.50
N ASP A 321 2.14 5.44 0.86
CA ASP A 321 2.33 5.26 -0.56
C ASP A 321 1.74 3.90 -0.97
N PRO A 322 1.05 3.76 -2.09
CA PRO A 322 0.52 2.46 -2.50
C PRO A 322 1.55 1.50 -3.11
N LEU A 323 2.79 1.95 -3.38
CA LEU A 323 3.87 1.08 -3.85
C LEU A 323 4.09 -0.07 -2.86
N TYR A 324 4.24 -1.30 -3.36
CA TYR A 324 4.39 -2.55 -2.60
C TYR A 324 3.13 -3.07 -1.87
N SER A 325 1.97 -2.41 -2.04
CA SER A 325 0.65 -2.89 -1.55
C SER A 325 0.54 -3.02 -0.01
N GLN A 326 1.23 -2.19 0.76
CA GLN A 326 1.30 -2.27 2.23
C GLN A 326 0.11 -1.68 2.99
N GLY A 327 -0.88 -1.11 2.31
CA GLY A 327 -2.06 -0.53 2.97
C GLY A 327 -2.73 -1.50 3.94
N PHE A 328 -2.85 -2.77 3.56
CA PHE A 328 -3.40 -3.82 4.42
C PHE A 328 -2.51 -4.18 5.62
N ASP A 329 -1.20 -3.95 5.55
CA ASP A 329 -0.30 -4.16 6.69
C ASP A 329 -0.61 -3.14 7.79
N PHE A 330 -0.75 -1.86 7.42
CA PHE A 330 -1.14 -0.80 8.36
C PHE A 330 -2.56 -1.00 8.92
N ILE A 331 -3.51 -1.45 8.09
CA ILE A 331 -4.84 -1.85 8.57
C ILE A 331 -4.70 -2.96 9.61
N SER A 332 -3.93 -4.00 9.33
CA SER A 332 -3.74 -5.14 10.24
C SER A 332 -3.16 -4.72 11.58
N TYR A 333 -2.11 -3.91 11.57
CA TYR A 333 -1.45 -3.41 12.77
C TYR A 333 -2.37 -2.54 13.62
N THR A 334 -3.03 -1.57 13.00
CA THR A 334 -3.87 -0.63 13.75
C THR A 334 -5.13 -1.30 14.30
N CYS A 335 -5.78 -2.16 13.52
CA CYS A 335 -6.97 -2.89 13.97
C CYS A 335 -6.64 -3.85 15.12
N TYR A 336 -5.54 -4.60 14.98
CA TYR A 336 -5.18 -5.62 15.96
C TYR A 336 -4.68 -4.99 17.27
N ALA A 337 -3.83 -3.98 17.21
CA ALA A 337 -3.36 -3.24 18.40
C ALA A 337 -4.53 -2.57 19.13
N THR A 338 -5.46 -1.95 18.40
CA THR A 338 -6.66 -1.36 18.99
C THR A 338 -7.54 -2.44 19.66
N PHE A 339 -7.70 -3.59 18.99
CA PHE A 339 -8.42 -4.73 19.54
C PHE A 339 -7.80 -5.23 20.86
N GLU A 340 -6.49 -5.45 20.93
CA GLU A 340 -5.83 -5.95 22.16
C GLU A 340 -5.97 -4.95 23.30
N ILE A 341 -5.66 -3.67 23.07
CA ILE A 341 -5.71 -2.65 24.11
C ILE A 341 -7.14 -2.47 24.63
N LEU A 342 -8.14 -2.40 23.75
CA LEU A 342 -9.52 -2.25 24.16
C LEU A 342 -10.10 -3.54 24.79
N SER A 343 -9.63 -4.73 24.39
CA SER A 343 -10.00 -5.98 25.07
C SER A 343 -9.54 -5.98 26.53
N ASP A 344 -8.32 -5.51 26.80
CA ASP A 344 -7.85 -5.34 28.18
C ASP A 344 -8.71 -4.31 28.95
N ARG A 345 -9.09 -3.21 28.30
CA ARG A 345 -9.95 -2.19 28.91
C ARG A 345 -11.33 -2.72 29.24
N PHE A 346 -11.96 -3.45 28.32
CA PHE A 346 -13.28 -4.07 28.55
C PHE A 346 -13.22 -5.22 29.56
N ALA A 347 -12.07 -5.82 29.76
CA ALA A 347 -11.80 -6.75 30.87
C ALA A 347 -11.53 -6.06 32.22
N GLY A 348 -11.63 -4.72 32.29
CA GLY A 348 -11.45 -3.93 33.50
C GLY A 348 -10.00 -3.52 33.82
N LYS A 349 -9.04 -3.76 32.94
CA LYS A 349 -7.64 -3.39 33.18
C LYS A 349 -7.39 -1.90 32.90
N ASP A 350 -6.40 -1.34 33.58
CA ASP A 350 -5.84 -0.03 33.21
C ASP A 350 -5.00 -0.18 31.93
N ILE A 351 -5.32 0.66 30.93
CA ILE A 351 -4.64 0.65 29.63
C ILE A 351 -3.75 1.89 29.42
N SER A 352 -3.54 2.71 30.42
CA SER A 352 -2.83 3.98 30.30
C SER A 352 -1.42 3.80 29.72
N GLN A 353 -0.70 2.79 30.22
CA GLN A 353 0.66 2.47 29.76
C GLN A 353 0.66 1.87 28.34
N SER A 354 -0.21 0.90 28.05
CA SER A 354 -0.28 0.26 26.73
C SER A 354 -0.72 1.25 25.65
N ARG A 355 -1.66 2.15 25.96
CA ARG A 355 -2.08 3.25 25.09
C ARG A 355 -0.93 4.21 24.78
N ALA A 356 -0.20 4.66 25.80
CA ALA A 356 0.96 5.55 25.61
C ALA A 356 2.03 4.89 24.76
N ARG A 357 2.37 3.62 25.06
CA ARG A 357 3.33 2.83 24.29
C ARG A 357 2.90 2.63 22.84
N TYR A 358 1.63 2.32 22.59
CA TYR A 358 1.11 2.14 21.24
C TYR A 358 1.25 3.43 20.41
N ASN A 359 0.89 4.58 20.95
CA ASN A 359 1.07 5.86 20.28
C ASN A 359 2.54 6.12 19.90
N GLU A 360 3.47 5.88 20.81
CA GLU A 360 4.90 6.02 20.55
C GLU A 360 5.39 5.05 19.45
N LEU A 361 5.02 3.76 19.57
CA LEU A 361 5.43 2.73 18.62
C LEU A 361 4.85 2.99 17.23
N TYR A 362 3.59 3.44 17.14
CA TYR A 362 2.97 3.75 15.86
C TYR A 362 3.68 4.90 15.15
N GLN A 363 4.01 5.98 15.86
CA GLN A 363 4.77 7.10 15.27
C GLN A 363 6.14 6.63 14.77
N LYS A 364 6.87 5.87 15.59
CA LYS A 364 8.16 5.27 15.17
C LYS A 364 8.01 4.37 13.95
N GLN A 365 7.01 3.50 13.94
CA GLN A 365 6.70 2.61 12.83
C GLN A 365 6.45 3.40 11.54
N PHE A 366 5.57 4.40 11.59
CA PHE A 366 5.16 5.19 10.44
C PHE A 366 6.35 5.94 9.83
N HIS A 367 7.09 6.69 10.64
CA HIS A 367 8.23 7.48 10.18
C HIS A 367 9.39 6.60 9.71
N THR A 368 9.71 5.53 10.44
CA THR A 368 10.79 4.63 10.02
C THR A 368 10.45 3.92 8.70
N TRP A 369 9.19 3.50 8.51
CA TRP A 369 8.74 2.90 7.25
C TRP A 369 8.85 3.89 6.09
N PHE A 370 8.38 5.12 6.29
CA PHE A 370 8.50 6.19 5.29
C PHE A 370 9.95 6.44 4.89
N GLU A 371 10.79 6.79 5.86
CA GLU A 371 12.18 7.18 5.65
C GLU A 371 13.04 6.03 5.04
N SER A 372 12.70 4.79 5.39
CA SER A 372 13.43 3.61 4.94
C SER A 372 13.11 3.19 3.53
N ILE A 373 11.85 3.33 3.09
CA ILE A 373 11.37 2.75 1.84
C ILE A 373 10.99 3.82 0.82
N TYR A 374 10.29 4.90 1.23
CA TYR A 374 9.64 5.82 0.28
C TYR A 374 10.35 7.14 0.09
N GLN A 375 11.07 7.60 1.11
CA GLN A 375 11.78 8.87 1.01
C GLN A 375 12.77 8.83 -0.16
N ASP A 376 12.62 9.82 -1.07
CA ASP A 376 13.43 9.95 -2.30
C ASP A 376 13.39 8.77 -3.30
N LYS A 377 12.51 7.79 -3.09
CA LYS A 377 12.42 6.62 -3.99
C LYS A 377 12.08 7.00 -5.43
N TYR A 378 11.24 8.00 -5.63
CA TYR A 378 10.79 8.45 -6.95
C TYR A 378 11.92 8.96 -7.86
N TYR A 379 13.07 9.33 -7.30
CA TYR A 379 14.26 9.66 -8.10
C TYR A 379 14.86 8.44 -8.81
N TYR A 380 14.71 7.23 -8.27
CA TYR A 380 15.39 6.06 -8.83
C TYR A 380 14.46 4.91 -9.24
N LEU A 381 13.17 4.99 -8.96
CA LEU A 381 12.26 3.86 -9.21
C LEU A 381 12.08 3.52 -10.70
N GLY A 382 12.40 4.41 -11.63
CA GLY A 382 12.41 4.15 -13.06
C GLY A 382 13.74 3.60 -13.64
N ASP A 383 14.77 3.36 -12.80
CA ASP A 383 16.05 2.77 -13.21
C ASP A 383 16.13 1.31 -12.74
N ALA A 384 16.13 0.36 -13.67
CA ALA A 384 16.06 -1.07 -13.39
C ALA A 384 17.23 -1.59 -12.53
N GLU A 385 18.45 -1.07 -12.73
CA GLU A 385 19.61 -1.50 -11.93
C GLU A 385 19.49 -1.02 -10.49
N LEU A 386 19.09 0.25 -10.27
CA LEU A 386 18.89 0.81 -8.93
C LEU A 386 17.71 0.13 -8.21
N MET A 387 16.60 -0.08 -8.93
CA MET A 387 15.45 -0.78 -8.36
C MET A 387 15.73 -2.26 -8.09
N THR A 388 16.58 -2.92 -8.88
CA THR A 388 17.04 -4.28 -8.56
C THR A 388 17.71 -4.33 -7.18
N VAL A 389 18.63 -3.40 -6.90
CA VAL A 389 19.31 -3.32 -5.59
C VAL A 389 18.29 -3.03 -4.48
N ALA A 390 17.47 -1.99 -4.65
CA ALA A 390 16.44 -1.64 -3.68
C ALA A 390 15.49 -2.81 -3.40
N PHE A 391 15.06 -3.53 -4.43
CA PHE A 391 14.12 -4.63 -4.29
C PHE A 391 14.70 -5.80 -3.49
N TYR A 392 15.98 -6.14 -3.68
CA TYR A 392 16.67 -7.14 -2.86
C TYR A 392 16.69 -6.75 -1.38
N LEU A 393 16.93 -5.47 -1.09
CA LEU A 393 17.05 -4.97 0.28
C LEU A 393 15.67 -4.80 0.94
N ASP A 394 14.72 -4.17 0.25
CA ASP A 394 13.35 -3.92 0.73
C ASP A 394 12.61 -5.24 1.01
N ILE A 395 12.63 -6.17 0.05
CA ILE A 395 11.95 -7.46 0.19
C ILE A 395 12.66 -8.34 1.23
N GLY A 396 13.99 -8.33 1.27
CA GLY A 396 14.76 -9.04 2.31
C GLY A 396 14.36 -8.57 3.71
N ALA A 397 14.34 -7.26 3.95
CA ALA A 397 13.94 -6.66 5.22
C ALA A 397 12.46 -6.94 5.55
N TYR A 398 11.57 -6.86 4.55
CA TYR A 398 10.15 -7.13 4.70
C TYR A 398 9.88 -8.57 5.14
N PHE A 399 10.53 -9.56 4.52
CA PHE A 399 10.35 -10.97 4.88
C PHE A 399 11.00 -11.35 6.21
N ILE A 400 12.13 -10.72 6.57
CA ILE A 400 12.78 -10.94 7.87
C ILE A 400 11.95 -10.31 9.01
N GLY A 401 11.49 -9.09 8.85
CA GLY A 401 10.75 -8.33 9.85
C GLY A 401 9.24 -8.55 9.78
N PRO A 402 8.50 -7.75 9.01
CA PRO A 402 7.03 -7.76 8.96
C PRO A 402 6.41 -9.14 8.72
N VAL A 403 6.85 -9.86 7.67
CA VAL A 403 6.30 -11.18 7.33
C VAL A 403 6.66 -12.22 8.39
N GLY A 404 7.93 -12.24 8.83
CA GLY A 404 8.37 -13.16 9.90
C GLY A 404 7.57 -12.99 11.19
N GLN A 405 7.23 -11.74 11.53
CA GLN A 405 6.38 -11.42 12.67
C GLN A 405 4.94 -11.88 12.47
N ALA A 406 4.31 -11.54 11.35
CA ALA A 406 2.93 -11.89 11.07
C ALA A 406 2.68 -13.39 10.98
N TYR A 407 3.64 -14.15 10.41
CA TYR A 407 3.58 -15.61 10.27
C TYR A 407 4.12 -16.38 11.50
N SER A 408 4.52 -15.70 12.56
CA SER A 408 4.77 -16.35 13.84
C SER A 408 3.48 -16.99 14.37
N ASN A 409 3.60 -17.99 15.25
CA ASN A 409 2.42 -18.65 15.83
C ASN A 409 1.72 -17.79 16.91
N HIS A 410 2.06 -16.52 16.99
CA HIS A 410 1.57 -15.60 18.02
C HIS A 410 0.86 -14.39 17.36
N PRO A 411 -0.48 -14.42 17.20
CA PRO A 411 -1.23 -13.32 16.57
C PRO A 411 -1.02 -11.96 17.22
N HIS A 412 -0.81 -11.89 18.54
CA HIS A 412 -0.54 -10.64 19.28
C HIS A 412 0.71 -9.89 18.78
N ARG A 413 1.56 -10.52 17.99
CA ARG A 413 2.72 -9.83 17.40
C ARG A 413 2.35 -8.77 16.36
N TYR A 414 1.09 -8.71 15.89
CA TYR A 414 0.64 -7.57 15.07
C TYR A 414 0.70 -6.25 15.84
N SER A 415 0.47 -6.25 17.16
CA SER A 415 0.54 -5.04 17.99
C SER A 415 1.97 -4.60 18.34
N GLU A 416 2.99 -5.44 18.08
CA GLU A 416 4.39 -5.09 18.37
C GLU A 416 4.99 -4.08 17.36
N LEU A 417 4.39 -3.90 16.20
CA LEU A 417 4.81 -2.96 15.14
C LEU A 417 6.29 -3.16 14.71
N PRO A 418 6.59 -3.82 13.59
CA PRO A 418 7.93 -4.37 13.26
C PRO A 418 9.07 -3.35 13.31
N TYR A 419 8.82 -2.09 12.90
CA TYR A 419 9.82 -1.02 12.94
C TYR A 419 9.74 -0.12 14.19
N GLY A 420 8.78 -0.37 15.08
CA GLY A 420 8.64 0.38 16.35
C GLY A 420 9.71 0.04 17.39
N GLY A 421 10.19 -1.23 17.41
CA GLY A 421 11.17 -1.73 18.37
C GLY A 421 12.63 -1.46 18.00
N PRO A 422 13.60 -1.69 18.92
CA PRO A 422 15.03 -1.38 18.73
C PRO A 422 15.65 -2.04 17.49
N ILE A 423 15.36 -3.32 17.25
CA ILE A 423 15.87 -4.06 16.10
C ILE A 423 15.32 -3.48 14.79
N GLY A 424 14.02 -3.20 14.74
CA GLY A 424 13.40 -2.56 13.58
C GLY A 424 13.96 -1.17 13.31
N GLN A 425 14.26 -0.39 14.36
CA GLN A 425 14.90 0.91 14.23
C GLN A 425 16.32 0.81 13.67
N LEU A 426 17.10 -0.22 14.06
CA LEU A 426 18.44 -0.47 13.52
C LEU A 426 18.36 -0.83 12.01
N PHE A 427 17.46 -1.74 11.63
CA PHE A 427 17.21 -2.06 10.23
C PHE A 427 16.76 -0.82 9.44
N GLY A 428 15.87 0.00 10.00
CA GLY A 428 15.43 1.24 9.41
C GLY A 428 16.59 2.21 9.11
N LYS A 429 17.60 2.30 9.99
CA LYS A 429 18.80 3.12 9.73
C LYS A 429 19.59 2.63 8.52
N LEU A 430 19.80 1.31 8.40
CA LEU A 430 20.46 0.72 7.23
C LEU A 430 19.67 1.00 5.94
N MET A 431 18.36 0.81 6.01
CA MET A 431 17.47 1.04 4.85
C MET A 431 17.47 2.51 4.41
N ARG A 432 17.41 3.46 5.32
CA ARG A 432 17.56 4.89 5.02
C ARG A 432 18.89 5.19 4.34
N CYS A 433 19.97 4.58 4.81
CA CYS A 433 21.30 4.78 4.23
C CYS A 433 21.34 4.37 2.77
N TYR A 434 20.94 3.14 2.41
CA TYR A 434 20.98 2.72 1.02
C TYR A 434 19.97 3.47 0.14
N ASN A 435 18.78 3.77 0.66
CA ASN A 435 17.76 4.54 -0.06
C ASN A 435 18.29 5.93 -0.48
N ALA A 436 18.87 6.68 0.46
CA ALA A 436 19.49 7.98 0.19
C ALA A 436 20.67 7.86 -0.82
N ARG A 437 21.46 6.78 -0.75
CA ARG A 437 22.58 6.54 -1.68
C ARG A 437 22.08 6.24 -3.09
N LEU A 438 21.05 5.40 -3.24
CA LEU A 438 20.45 5.09 -4.54
C LEU A 438 19.85 6.35 -5.18
N ALA A 439 19.14 7.18 -4.40
CA ALA A 439 18.64 8.46 -4.88
C ALA A 439 19.76 9.40 -5.34
N ALA A 440 20.88 9.47 -4.61
CA ALA A 440 22.04 10.26 -5.01
C ALA A 440 22.72 9.74 -6.29
N ILE A 441 22.75 8.42 -6.50
CA ILE A 441 23.24 7.82 -7.75
C ILE A 441 22.30 8.16 -8.91
N ALA A 442 20.99 8.05 -8.71
CA ALA A 442 19.98 8.38 -9.72
C ALA A 442 20.09 9.84 -10.17
N LYS A 443 20.18 10.80 -9.25
CA LYS A 443 20.35 12.22 -9.56
C LYS A 443 21.57 12.46 -10.43
N ARG A 444 22.69 11.77 -10.19
CA ARG A 444 23.88 11.85 -11.04
C ARG A 444 23.68 11.19 -12.42
N ARG A 445 23.01 10.03 -12.47
CA ARG A 445 22.69 9.36 -13.73
C ARG A 445 21.84 10.25 -14.64
N ILE A 446 20.88 10.97 -14.06
CA ILE A 446 20.05 11.95 -14.79
C ILE A 446 20.93 13.08 -15.34
N ALA A 447 21.77 13.70 -14.50
CA ALA A 447 22.66 14.78 -14.90
C ALA A 447 23.64 14.36 -16.01
N ASN A 448 24.03 13.07 -16.06
CA ASN A 448 24.98 12.53 -17.04
C ASN A 448 24.30 11.84 -18.25
N GLY A 449 22.94 11.85 -18.36
CA GLY A 449 22.21 11.16 -19.42
C GLY A 449 22.35 9.63 -19.39
N THR A 450 22.66 9.03 -18.23
CA THR A 450 22.88 7.58 -18.08
C THR A 450 21.78 6.88 -17.27
N TYR A 451 20.70 7.58 -16.93
CA TYR A 451 19.54 7.00 -16.25
C TYR A 451 18.82 5.99 -17.16
N GLY A 452 18.46 4.85 -16.62
CA GLY A 452 17.70 3.83 -17.34
C GLY A 452 18.47 3.10 -18.46
N LEU A 453 19.80 3.20 -18.53
CA LEU A 453 20.60 2.48 -19.55
C LEU A 453 20.42 0.96 -19.50
N HIS A 454 20.07 0.41 -18.34
CA HIS A 454 19.85 -1.02 -18.11
C HIS A 454 18.36 -1.42 -18.09
N ASN A 455 17.48 -0.57 -18.64
CA ASN A 455 16.02 -0.80 -18.65
C ASN A 455 15.57 -1.74 -19.77
N LEU A 456 16.48 -2.32 -20.55
CA LEU A 456 16.18 -3.22 -21.67
C LEU A 456 16.83 -4.58 -21.49
N ASP A 457 16.17 -5.61 -22.04
CA ASP A 457 16.68 -6.96 -22.23
C ASP A 457 17.20 -7.65 -20.96
N SER A 458 16.79 -7.17 -19.78
CA SER A 458 17.18 -7.69 -18.48
C SER A 458 15.99 -8.28 -17.76
N ARG A 459 16.13 -9.50 -17.21
CA ARG A 459 15.08 -10.16 -16.46
C ARG A 459 15.63 -10.69 -15.14
N LEU A 460 15.08 -10.21 -14.04
CA LEU A 460 15.34 -10.70 -12.70
C LEU A 460 14.13 -11.52 -12.23
N PHE A 461 14.24 -12.83 -12.33
CA PHE A 461 13.23 -13.73 -11.79
C PHE A 461 13.61 -14.19 -10.37
N LEU A 462 12.77 -13.85 -9.43
CA LEU A 462 12.97 -14.10 -8.02
C LEU A 462 12.41 -15.47 -7.60
N PRO A 463 13.10 -16.20 -6.71
CA PRO A 463 12.52 -17.37 -6.09
C PRO A 463 11.37 -16.98 -5.16
N GLY A 464 10.45 -17.89 -4.87
CA GLY A 464 9.44 -17.67 -3.84
C GLY A 464 10.09 -17.57 -2.45
N PHE A 465 9.67 -16.59 -1.66
CA PHE A 465 10.20 -16.33 -0.32
C PHE A 465 9.32 -16.88 0.78
N ILE A 466 9.97 -17.25 1.87
CA ILE A 466 9.38 -17.50 3.19
C ILE A 466 10.30 -16.85 4.23
N PRO A 467 9.80 -16.45 5.41
CA PRO A 467 10.66 -16.00 6.51
C PRO A 467 11.73 -17.04 6.86
N GLY A 468 12.95 -16.59 7.09
CA GLY A 468 14.04 -17.48 7.52
C GLY A 468 15.36 -17.27 6.76
N PRO A 469 16.27 -18.26 6.75
CA PRO A 469 17.63 -18.14 6.20
C PRO A 469 17.68 -17.68 4.73
N ALA A 470 16.70 -18.07 3.90
CA ALA A 470 16.63 -17.67 2.50
C ALA A 470 16.46 -16.14 2.35
N SER A 471 15.65 -15.50 3.21
CA SER A 471 15.44 -14.05 3.19
C SER A 471 16.70 -13.29 3.63
N PHE A 472 17.46 -13.83 4.58
CA PHE A 472 18.78 -13.26 4.94
C PHE A 472 19.78 -13.35 3.78
N LYS A 473 19.87 -14.51 3.12
CA LYS A 473 20.74 -14.69 1.93
C LYS A 473 20.35 -13.69 0.82
N PHE A 474 19.07 -13.47 0.64
CA PHE A 474 18.55 -12.52 -0.34
C PHE A 474 18.97 -11.07 0.00
N MET A 475 18.81 -10.67 1.24
CA MET A 475 19.25 -9.35 1.73
C MET A 475 20.78 -9.17 1.62
N LEU A 476 21.58 -10.20 1.97
CA LEU A 476 23.04 -10.17 1.79
C LEU A 476 23.44 -10.01 0.31
N THR A 477 22.70 -10.64 -0.60
CA THR A 477 22.88 -10.43 -2.05
C THR A 477 22.61 -8.97 -2.43
N GLY A 478 21.58 -8.36 -1.87
CA GLY A 478 21.27 -6.94 -2.05
C GLY A 478 22.40 -6.03 -1.55
N ILE A 479 22.92 -6.29 -0.35
CA ILE A 479 24.05 -5.55 0.22
C ILE A 479 25.29 -5.65 -0.69
N ARG A 480 25.64 -6.84 -1.17
CA ARG A 480 26.75 -7.03 -2.10
C ARG A 480 26.56 -6.23 -3.38
N LYS A 481 25.39 -6.32 -4.00
CA LYS A 481 25.05 -5.56 -5.21
C LYS A 481 25.11 -4.05 -4.98
N TRP A 482 24.68 -3.58 -3.83
CA TRP A 482 24.79 -2.18 -3.45
C TRP A 482 26.25 -1.73 -3.36
N LEU A 483 27.12 -2.49 -2.70
CA LEU A 483 28.53 -2.20 -2.59
C LEU A 483 29.23 -2.20 -3.97
N GLU A 484 28.93 -3.19 -4.83
CA GLU A 484 29.41 -3.23 -6.21
C GLU A 484 29.00 -1.96 -7.00
N LEU A 485 27.76 -1.52 -6.84
CA LEU A 485 27.23 -0.30 -7.45
C LEU A 485 27.95 0.96 -6.94
N GLU A 486 28.21 1.05 -5.64
CA GLU A 486 28.97 2.16 -5.05
C GLU A 486 30.40 2.21 -5.55
N CYS A 487 31.09 1.08 -5.66
CA CYS A 487 32.44 0.99 -6.24
C CYS A 487 32.47 1.48 -7.68
N LYS A 488 31.55 1.00 -8.52
CA LYS A 488 31.42 1.45 -9.92
C LYS A 488 31.22 2.96 -10.01
N ASN A 489 30.33 3.50 -9.17
CA ASN A 489 30.01 4.90 -9.13
C ASN A 489 31.19 5.79 -8.64
N GLN A 490 32.00 5.31 -7.70
CA GLN A 490 33.22 5.99 -7.28
C GLN A 490 34.31 6.02 -8.38
N LEU A 491 34.48 4.90 -9.11
CA LEU A 491 35.41 4.83 -10.24
C LEU A 491 35.00 5.77 -11.38
N GLN A 492 33.71 5.89 -11.66
CA GLN A 492 33.20 6.84 -12.65
C GLN A 492 33.46 8.30 -12.22
N ARG A 493 33.27 8.63 -10.93
CA ARG A 493 33.62 9.95 -10.38
C ARG A 493 35.09 10.30 -10.61
N ARG A 494 36.01 9.42 -10.23
CA ARG A 494 37.45 9.64 -10.41
C ARG A 494 37.86 9.85 -11.87
N ARG A 495 37.17 9.18 -12.80
CA ARG A 495 37.42 9.35 -14.25
C ARG A 495 36.89 10.67 -14.77
N SER A 496 35.71 11.15 -14.32
CA SER A 496 35.19 12.47 -14.70
C SER A 496 36.02 13.61 -14.09
N ASP A 497 36.50 13.45 -12.85
CA ASP A 497 37.36 14.43 -12.20
C ASP A 497 38.78 14.48 -12.78
N ALA A 498 39.22 13.39 -13.39
CA ALA A 498 40.56 13.28 -14.04
C ALA A 498 40.60 13.77 -15.50
N LEU A 499 39.43 14.13 -16.09
CA LEU A 499 39.32 14.72 -17.42
C LEU A 499 38.77 16.15 -17.33
N PRO A 500 39.57 17.18 -16.99
CA PRO A 500 39.13 18.56 -17.03
C PRO A 500 39.03 19.02 -18.50
N GLY A 501 37.80 19.31 -18.94
CA GLY A 501 37.55 20.17 -20.09
C GLY A 501 37.15 19.49 -21.39
N ILE A 502 35.94 18.98 -21.49
CA ILE A 502 35.17 19.00 -22.74
C ILE A 502 33.76 19.49 -22.42
N GLY A 503 33.44 20.63 -23.05
CA GLY A 503 32.22 21.43 -23.05
C GLY A 503 30.98 20.95 -22.29
N GLN A 504 30.51 21.82 -21.42
CA GLN A 504 29.15 21.78 -20.90
C GLN A 504 28.15 21.88 -22.07
N ALA A 505 27.57 20.75 -22.45
CA ALA A 505 26.37 20.76 -23.28
C ALA A 505 25.21 21.22 -22.42
N THR A 506 24.50 22.25 -22.83
CA THR A 506 23.27 22.78 -22.25
C THR A 506 22.24 21.65 -22.05
N PRO A 507 21.59 21.52 -20.90
CA PRO A 507 20.58 20.50 -20.72
C PRO A 507 19.38 20.83 -21.62
N LEU A 508 19.03 19.90 -22.50
CA LEU A 508 17.73 19.87 -23.16
C LEU A 508 16.68 19.57 -22.09
N ALA A 509 15.71 20.46 -21.95
CA ALA A 509 14.53 20.24 -21.13
C ALA A 509 13.80 18.98 -21.63
N PRO A 510 13.30 18.13 -20.76
CA PRO A 510 12.51 16.97 -21.18
C PRO A 510 11.19 17.45 -21.77
N SER A 511 10.92 17.02 -23.01
CA SER A 511 9.63 17.16 -23.70
C SER A 511 8.55 16.28 -23.10
#